data_44e2faeac98ba311294f4b4fa1ebacf9
#
_entry.id   44e2faeac98ba311294f4b4fa1ebacf9
#
_cell.length_a   1.000
_cell.length_b   1.000
_cell.length_c   1.000
_cell.angle_alpha   90.00
_cell.angle_beta   90.00
_cell.angle_gamma   90.00
#
_symmetry.space_group_name_H-M   'P 1'
#
loop_
_entity.id
_entity.type
_entity.pdbx_description
1 polymer ?
#
loop_
_entity_poly.entity_id
_entity_poly.type
_entity_poly.pdbx_seq_one_letter_code
_entity_poly.pdbx_strand_id
1 'polypeptide(L)'
;MTKRGLIIGTSHSAALRLAWKAWSTDWPAMTLDFAALHGSVADLVVTGQSLTGRHEANRQTLLRFSGQAAFDLAAYDFIALCGGTTSSFHAVRLYLAARWPGLPSTLKPLGPGLSLLSARCFQAALIGQIRSAPAFPLLTAIRASGIPARLYAIPLPALSHAALTQSKQHQGFVRLHRNGDHAAMAAVLNAASVTAYDGLATYVPPPPEVRKDDFFTRARFRRGATRLGTDDTTPQPKDDFLHDNAEYGRYVLTGLAALL
;
A
#
# COMPACT_ATOMS: atom_id res chain seq x y z
N MET A 1 19.04 14.03 15.38
CA MET A 1 18.77 14.82 14.16
C MET A 1 17.40 14.43 13.63
N THR A 2 16.59 15.40 13.21
CA THR A 2 15.28 15.15 12.61
C THR A 2 15.46 14.62 11.18
N LYS A 3 14.81 13.51 10.85
CA LYS A 3 14.83 12.90 9.52
C LYS A 3 13.79 13.56 8.61
N ARG A 4 14.18 13.98 7.42
CA ARG A 4 13.26 14.51 6.42
C ARG A 4 12.81 13.41 5.46
N GLY A 5 11.50 13.17 5.36
CA GLY A 5 10.91 12.13 4.54
C GLY A 5 10.00 12.67 3.45
N LEU A 6 9.92 11.93 2.33
CA LEU A 6 8.96 12.14 1.27
C LEU A 6 8.02 10.94 1.18
N ILE A 7 6.72 11.18 1.35
CA ILE A 7 5.69 10.19 1.07
C ILE A 7 5.19 10.39 -0.36
N ILE A 8 5.46 9.44 -1.24
CA ILE A 8 4.95 9.44 -2.61
C ILE A 8 3.71 8.54 -2.65
N GLY A 9 2.57 9.05 -3.12
CA GLY A 9 1.38 8.23 -3.11
C GLY A 9 0.22 8.71 -3.97
N THR A 10 -0.80 7.85 -4.02
CA THR A 10 -2.09 8.11 -4.65
C THR A 10 -3.14 8.43 -3.59
N SER A 11 -4.42 8.22 -3.87
CA SER A 11 -5.54 8.47 -2.94
C SER A 11 -5.35 7.85 -1.54
N HIS A 12 -4.63 6.73 -1.44
CA HIS A 12 -4.35 6.08 -0.14
C HIS A 12 -3.39 6.89 0.75
N SER A 13 -2.61 7.80 0.20
CA SER A 13 -1.75 8.70 0.98
C SER A 13 -2.54 9.75 1.77
N ALA A 14 -3.83 9.95 1.47
CA ALA A 14 -4.69 10.89 2.20
C ALA A 14 -4.75 10.57 3.70
N ALA A 15 -4.88 9.30 4.07
CA ALA A 15 -4.89 8.86 5.47
C ALA A 15 -3.60 9.25 6.21
N LEU A 16 -2.43 9.06 5.56
CA LEU A 16 -1.13 9.42 6.14
C LEU A 16 -0.98 10.94 6.26
N ARG A 17 -1.40 11.68 5.23
CA ARG A 17 -1.34 13.15 5.22
C ARG A 17 -2.24 13.76 6.30
N LEU A 18 -3.44 13.23 6.48
CA LEU A 18 -4.34 13.65 7.55
C LEU A 18 -3.79 13.31 8.93
N ALA A 19 -3.22 12.13 9.10
CA ALA A 19 -2.56 11.76 10.34
C ALA A 19 -1.40 12.70 10.67
N TRP A 20 -0.57 13.03 9.66
CA TRP A 20 0.52 13.98 9.81
C TRP A 20 0.03 15.37 10.22
N LYS A 21 -1.02 15.88 9.56
CA LYS A 21 -1.62 17.17 9.92
C LYS A 21 -2.16 17.20 11.36
N ALA A 22 -2.74 16.09 11.82
CA ALA A 22 -3.40 16.02 13.13
C ALA A 22 -2.43 15.73 14.29
N TRP A 23 -1.37 14.94 14.04
CA TRP A 23 -0.52 14.38 15.10
C TRP A 23 0.97 14.42 14.79
N SER A 24 1.48 15.37 14.00
CA SER A 24 2.91 15.46 13.64
C SER A 24 3.83 15.54 14.87
N THR A 25 3.34 16.08 15.99
CA THR A 25 4.06 16.14 17.26
C THR A 25 4.32 14.76 17.90
N ASP A 26 3.59 13.72 17.48
CA ASP A 26 3.85 12.36 17.95
C ASP A 26 5.19 11.81 17.41
N TRP A 27 5.73 12.41 16.34
CA TRP A 27 6.96 11.98 15.68
C TRP A 27 7.99 13.10 15.56
N PRO A 28 8.54 13.59 16.70
CA PRO A 28 9.44 14.75 16.71
C PRO A 28 10.77 14.50 15.99
N ALA A 29 11.10 13.22 15.73
CA ALA A 29 12.31 12.83 15.04
C ALA A 29 12.19 12.83 13.50
N MET A 30 11.02 13.18 12.93
CA MET A 30 10.84 13.27 11.49
C MET A 30 10.04 14.49 11.05
N THR A 31 10.23 14.87 9.78
CA THR A 31 9.37 15.81 9.05
C THR A 31 8.95 15.17 7.74
N LEU A 32 7.74 15.44 7.25
CA LEU A 32 7.20 14.81 6.05
C LEU A 32 6.70 15.82 5.02
N ASP A 33 7.14 15.61 3.79
CA ASP A 33 6.53 16.15 2.59
C ASP A 33 5.72 15.04 1.88
N PHE A 34 4.73 15.46 1.09
CA PHE A 34 3.85 14.52 0.37
C PHE A 34 3.84 14.86 -1.12
N ALA A 35 4.26 13.91 -1.95
CA ALA A 35 4.08 13.94 -3.40
C ALA A 35 2.84 13.12 -3.76
N ALA A 36 1.67 13.77 -3.73
CA ALA A 36 0.39 13.11 -3.89
C ALA A 36 -0.24 13.40 -5.26
N LEU A 37 -0.85 12.37 -5.87
CA LEU A 37 -1.52 12.52 -7.16
C LEU A 37 -2.78 11.64 -7.23
N HIS A 38 -3.70 11.99 -8.10
CA HIS A 38 -4.76 11.07 -8.53
C HIS A 38 -4.24 10.13 -9.61
N GLY A 39 -4.81 8.92 -9.69
CA GLY A 39 -4.44 7.94 -10.71
C GLY A 39 -3.35 6.97 -10.24
N SER A 40 -2.26 6.89 -10.95
CA SER A 40 -1.21 5.92 -10.74
C SER A 40 0.14 6.56 -10.44
N VAL A 41 0.94 5.94 -9.56
CA VAL A 41 2.36 6.35 -9.38
C VAL A 41 3.19 6.11 -10.65
N ALA A 42 2.70 5.34 -11.63
CA ALA A 42 3.31 5.22 -12.96
C ALA A 42 3.29 6.53 -13.75
N ASP A 43 2.44 7.49 -13.35
CA ASP A 43 2.38 8.83 -13.93
C ASP A 43 3.49 9.76 -13.45
N LEU A 44 4.34 9.27 -12.54
CA LEU A 44 5.55 9.94 -12.09
C LEU A 44 6.77 9.49 -12.89
N VAL A 45 7.76 10.35 -12.97
CA VAL A 45 9.04 10.08 -13.61
C VAL A 45 10.18 10.67 -12.78
N VAL A 46 11.30 9.95 -12.74
CA VAL A 46 12.56 10.43 -12.16
C VAL A 46 13.51 10.81 -13.28
N THR A 47 14.01 12.03 -13.23
CA THR A 47 15.03 12.55 -14.17
C THR A 47 16.19 13.12 -13.35
N GLY A 48 17.36 12.51 -13.44
CA GLY A 48 18.42 12.76 -12.48
C GLY A 48 17.96 12.47 -11.06
N GLN A 49 18.01 13.46 -10.19
CA GLN A 49 17.53 13.36 -8.81
C GLN A 49 16.17 14.04 -8.59
N SER A 50 15.46 14.41 -9.65
CA SER A 50 14.18 15.09 -9.58
C SER A 50 13.02 14.13 -9.88
N LEU A 51 12.01 14.11 -9.01
CA LEU A 51 10.72 13.44 -9.20
C LEU A 51 9.69 14.46 -9.69
N THR A 52 9.00 14.18 -10.78
CA THR A 52 7.94 15.05 -11.32
C THR A 52 6.84 14.23 -12.01
N GLY A 53 5.76 14.90 -12.43
CA GLY A 53 4.72 14.27 -13.24
C GLY A 53 5.20 14.03 -14.68
N ARG A 54 4.89 12.87 -15.25
CA ARG A 54 5.26 12.46 -16.62
C ARG A 54 4.74 13.45 -17.67
N HIS A 55 3.51 13.91 -17.49
CA HIS A 55 2.82 14.84 -18.40
C HIS A 55 2.45 16.12 -17.65
N GLU A 56 2.15 17.20 -18.39
CA GLU A 56 1.79 18.46 -17.76
C GLU A 56 0.60 18.33 -16.80
N ALA A 57 -0.43 17.56 -17.15
CA ALA A 57 -1.58 17.32 -16.28
C ALA A 57 -1.17 16.66 -14.93
N ASN A 58 -0.17 15.77 -14.95
CA ASN A 58 0.35 15.17 -13.72
C ASN A 58 1.16 16.17 -12.89
N ARG A 59 1.95 17.04 -13.53
CA ARG A 59 2.69 18.14 -12.85
C ARG A 59 1.72 19.11 -12.17
N GLN A 60 0.65 19.49 -12.85
CA GLN A 60 -0.41 20.35 -12.28
C GLN A 60 -1.13 19.65 -11.13
N THR A 61 -1.34 18.34 -11.22
CA THR A 61 -1.91 17.55 -10.13
C THR A 61 -1.00 17.52 -8.91
N LEU A 62 0.31 17.29 -9.11
CA LEU A 62 1.31 17.37 -8.02
C LEU A 62 1.33 18.76 -7.39
N LEU A 63 1.39 19.82 -8.19
CA LEU A 63 1.37 21.20 -7.69
C LEU A 63 0.12 21.46 -6.85
N ARG A 64 -1.04 21.04 -7.35
CA ARG A 64 -2.33 21.22 -6.66
C ARG A 64 -2.40 20.51 -5.30
N PHE A 65 -1.94 19.27 -5.21
CA PHE A 65 -2.10 18.46 -3.99
C PHE A 65 -0.90 18.53 -3.04
N SER A 66 0.25 18.90 -3.55
CA SER A 66 1.52 18.85 -2.81
C SER A 66 2.19 20.22 -2.66
N GLY A 67 1.66 21.25 -3.33
CA GLY A 67 2.27 22.59 -3.37
C GLY A 67 3.52 22.70 -4.23
N GLN A 68 3.98 21.60 -4.86
CA GLN A 68 5.16 21.53 -5.70
C GLN A 68 4.90 20.64 -6.92
N ALA A 69 5.40 21.03 -8.08
CA ALA A 69 5.31 20.24 -9.32
C ALA A 69 6.48 19.25 -9.49
N ALA A 70 7.56 19.45 -8.72
CA ALA A 70 8.75 18.62 -8.73
C ALA A 70 9.37 18.56 -7.34
N PHE A 71 10.05 17.44 -7.04
CA PHE A 71 10.71 17.17 -5.75
C PHE A 71 12.17 16.81 -6.00
N ASP A 72 13.09 17.50 -5.34
CA ASP A 72 14.50 17.10 -5.29
C ASP A 72 14.65 15.93 -4.31
N LEU A 73 14.88 14.73 -4.85
CA LEU A 73 14.97 13.51 -4.06
C LEU A 73 16.19 13.47 -3.14
N ALA A 74 17.25 14.23 -3.48
CA ALA A 74 18.44 14.30 -2.64
C ALA A 74 18.23 15.08 -1.34
N ALA A 75 17.15 15.87 -1.26
CA ALA A 75 16.80 16.64 -0.06
C ALA A 75 16.19 15.78 1.06
N TYR A 76 16.00 14.47 0.82
CA TYR A 76 15.31 13.57 1.76
C TYR A 76 16.23 12.49 2.32
N ASP A 77 16.11 12.21 3.63
CA ASP A 77 16.78 11.10 4.31
C ASP A 77 16.12 9.76 3.98
N PHE A 78 14.81 9.80 3.72
CA PHE A 78 14.04 8.62 3.33
C PHE A 78 12.86 8.96 2.40
N ILE A 79 12.46 7.98 1.61
CA ILE A 79 11.33 8.09 0.68
C ILE A 79 10.45 6.85 0.85
N ALA A 80 9.15 7.05 1.07
CA ALA A 80 8.20 5.95 1.21
C ALA A 80 7.12 6.03 0.13
N LEU A 81 6.91 4.94 -0.61
CA LEU A 81 5.82 4.81 -1.57
C LEU A 81 4.59 4.21 -0.90
N CYS A 82 3.44 4.91 -1.02
CA CYS A 82 2.13 4.49 -0.54
C CYS A 82 1.13 4.53 -1.70
N GLY A 83 0.88 3.38 -2.29
CA GLY A 83 0.04 3.25 -3.48
C GLY A 83 0.77 2.63 -4.66
N GLY A 84 0.08 1.77 -5.40
CA GLY A 84 0.68 0.98 -6.47
C GLY A 84 1.73 -0.03 -6.00
N THR A 85 1.80 -0.28 -4.69
CA THR A 85 2.68 -1.24 -4.00
C THR A 85 1.98 -2.59 -3.81
N THR A 86 2.37 -3.36 -2.79
CA THR A 86 1.68 -4.60 -2.42
C THR A 86 0.20 -4.35 -2.10
N SER A 87 -0.65 -5.24 -2.59
CA SER A 87 -2.10 -5.22 -2.36
C SER A 87 -2.63 -6.61 -2.03
N SER A 88 -3.61 -6.68 -1.11
CA SER A 88 -4.37 -7.91 -0.83
C SER A 88 -5.11 -8.44 -2.07
N PHE A 89 -5.39 -7.59 -3.05
CA PHE A 89 -5.98 -8.01 -4.33
C PHE A 89 -5.06 -8.91 -5.16
N HIS A 90 -3.73 -8.73 -5.08
CA HIS A 90 -2.79 -9.66 -5.73
C HIS A 90 -2.98 -11.08 -5.19
N ALA A 91 -3.05 -11.22 -3.87
CA ALA A 91 -3.24 -12.52 -3.22
C ALA A 91 -4.60 -13.13 -3.56
N VAL A 92 -5.69 -12.36 -3.49
CA VAL A 92 -7.05 -12.84 -3.78
C VAL A 92 -7.21 -13.21 -5.25
N ARG A 93 -6.64 -12.44 -6.17
CA ARG A 93 -6.68 -12.75 -7.61
C ARG A 93 -6.03 -14.12 -7.89
N LEU A 94 -4.86 -14.37 -7.30
CA LEU A 94 -4.20 -15.67 -7.44
C LEU A 94 -4.98 -16.77 -6.72
N TYR A 95 -5.52 -16.49 -5.53
CA TYR A 95 -6.35 -17.40 -4.77
C TYR A 95 -7.61 -17.85 -5.54
N LEU A 96 -8.18 -17.03 -6.40
CA LEU A 96 -9.33 -17.41 -7.23
C LEU A 96 -8.97 -18.45 -8.32
N ALA A 97 -7.69 -18.57 -8.68
CA ALA A 97 -7.20 -19.49 -9.70
C ALA A 97 -6.46 -20.71 -9.12
N ALA A 98 -5.85 -20.57 -7.93
CA ALA A 98 -4.96 -21.60 -7.39
C ALA A 98 -5.05 -21.71 -5.86
N ARG A 99 -4.62 -22.88 -5.36
CA ARG A 99 -4.44 -23.20 -3.93
C ARG A 99 -3.09 -23.90 -3.76
N TRP A 100 -2.68 -24.07 -2.50
CA TRP A 100 -1.57 -24.95 -2.16
C TRP A 100 -1.98 -25.93 -1.06
N PRO A 101 -1.36 -27.13 -1.00
CA PRO A 101 -1.64 -28.13 0.04
C PRO A 101 -1.41 -27.55 1.44
N GLY A 102 -2.31 -27.85 2.36
CA GLY A 102 -2.26 -27.37 3.76
C GLY A 102 -3.16 -26.15 4.03
N LEU A 103 -3.77 -25.55 3.01
CA LEU A 103 -4.86 -24.60 3.26
C LEU A 103 -6.12 -25.34 3.77
N PRO A 104 -6.90 -24.77 4.71
CA PRO A 104 -8.19 -25.30 5.12
C PRO A 104 -9.11 -25.67 3.95
N SER A 105 -9.13 -24.87 2.88
CA SER A 105 -9.92 -25.16 1.69
C SER A 105 -9.45 -26.37 0.89
N THR A 106 -8.22 -26.84 1.08
CA THR A 106 -7.68 -28.01 0.36
C THR A 106 -7.92 -29.33 1.10
N LEU A 107 -8.53 -29.31 2.27
CA LEU A 107 -8.98 -30.51 2.98
C LEU A 107 -10.22 -31.15 2.32
N LYS A 108 -10.83 -30.43 1.37
CA LYS A 108 -11.96 -30.89 0.55
C LYS A 108 -11.55 -30.92 -0.93
N PRO A 109 -12.23 -31.69 -1.78
CA PRO A 109 -11.98 -31.68 -3.21
C PRO A 109 -12.06 -30.25 -3.77
N LEU A 110 -11.06 -29.89 -4.56
CA LEU A 110 -11.04 -28.59 -5.24
C LEU A 110 -12.16 -28.52 -6.28
N GLY A 111 -12.81 -27.35 -6.36
CA GLY A 111 -13.80 -27.10 -7.41
C GLY A 111 -13.15 -27.02 -8.81
N PRO A 112 -13.94 -27.12 -9.86
CA PRO A 112 -13.46 -27.05 -11.23
C PRO A 112 -12.75 -25.71 -11.50
N GLY A 113 -11.70 -25.76 -12.32
CA GLY A 113 -10.91 -24.58 -12.71
C GLY A 113 -9.88 -24.10 -11.67
N LEU A 114 -9.76 -24.77 -10.50
CA LEU A 114 -8.73 -24.46 -9.51
C LEU A 114 -7.51 -25.36 -9.72
N SER A 115 -6.34 -24.72 -9.81
CA SER A 115 -5.04 -25.41 -9.85
C SER A 115 -4.48 -25.63 -8.45
N LEU A 116 -3.80 -26.76 -8.24
CA LEU A 116 -3.02 -27.00 -7.03
C LEU A 116 -1.55 -26.70 -7.33
N LEU A 117 -0.99 -25.71 -6.65
CA LEU A 117 0.41 -25.31 -6.76
C LEU A 117 1.15 -25.68 -5.48
N SER A 118 2.47 -25.81 -5.51
CA SER A 118 3.23 -25.78 -4.26
C SER A 118 3.14 -24.38 -3.61
N ALA A 119 3.30 -24.31 -2.29
CA ALA A 119 3.33 -23.02 -1.58
C ALA A 119 4.43 -22.09 -2.13
N ARG A 120 5.60 -22.66 -2.54
CA ARG A 120 6.69 -21.90 -3.18
C ARG A 120 6.30 -21.34 -4.54
N CYS A 121 5.62 -22.13 -5.40
CA CYS A 121 5.13 -21.63 -6.68
C CYS A 121 4.09 -20.51 -6.50
N PHE A 122 3.18 -20.67 -5.53
CA PHE A 122 2.21 -19.63 -5.20
C PHE A 122 2.89 -18.34 -4.73
N GLN A 123 3.86 -18.44 -3.83
CA GLN A 123 4.65 -17.30 -3.36
C GLN A 123 5.44 -16.64 -4.50
N ALA A 124 6.08 -17.42 -5.36
CA ALA A 124 6.81 -16.89 -6.54
C ALA A 124 5.88 -16.12 -7.49
N ALA A 125 4.66 -16.61 -7.73
CA ALA A 125 3.66 -15.90 -8.51
C ALA A 125 3.23 -14.57 -7.87
N LEU A 126 3.08 -14.53 -6.53
CA LEU A 126 2.82 -13.29 -5.81
C LEU A 126 3.97 -12.29 -5.93
N ILE A 127 5.21 -12.74 -5.79
CA ILE A 127 6.40 -11.91 -5.99
C ILE A 127 6.38 -11.29 -7.39
N GLY A 128 6.08 -12.08 -8.43
CA GLY A 128 5.94 -11.58 -9.79
C GLY A 128 4.86 -10.50 -9.94
N GLN A 129 3.70 -10.69 -9.32
CA GLN A 129 2.62 -9.68 -9.33
C GLN A 129 3.02 -8.39 -8.59
N ILE A 130 3.69 -8.50 -7.44
CA ILE A 130 4.16 -7.32 -6.69
C ILE A 130 5.21 -6.55 -7.50
N ARG A 131 6.15 -7.25 -8.14
CA ARG A 131 7.18 -6.62 -8.99
C ARG A 131 6.62 -6.01 -10.26
N SER A 132 5.45 -6.44 -10.73
CA SER A 132 4.74 -5.81 -11.84
C SER A 132 3.85 -4.63 -11.44
N ALA A 133 3.71 -4.38 -10.14
CA ALA A 133 2.92 -3.24 -9.64
C ALA A 133 3.58 -1.89 -9.99
N PRO A 134 2.80 -0.82 -10.22
CA PRO A 134 3.29 0.47 -10.69
C PRO A 134 4.38 1.12 -9.82
N ALA A 135 4.40 0.83 -8.52
CA ALA A 135 5.41 1.37 -7.61
C ALA A 135 6.80 0.74 -7.83
N PHE A 136 6.90 -0.47 -8.33
CA PHE A 136 8.17 -1.18 -8.43
C PHE A 136 9.12 -0.50 -9.44
N PRO A 137 8.72 -0.18 -10.69
CA PRO A 137 9.55 0.60 -11.61
C PRO A 137 9.95 1.96 -11.08
N LEU A 138 9.05 2.65 -10.36
CA LEU A 138 9.34 3.95 -9.77
C LEU A 138 10.42 3.84 -8.67
N LEU A 139 10.29 2.87 -7.75
CA LEU A 139 11.32 2.60 -6.73
C LEU A 139 12.67 2.26 -7.37
N THR A 140 12.66 1.47 -8.44
CA THR A 140 13.88 1.12 -9.20
C THR A 140 14.52 2.38 -9.80
N ALA A 141 13.73 3.27 -10.40
CA ALA A 141 14.23 4.53 -10.95
C ALA A 141 14.79 5.47 -9.87
N ILE A 142 14.12 5.56 -8.72
CA ILE A 142 14.61 6.34 -7.56
C ILE A 142 15.94 5.74 -7.06
N ARG A 143 16.05 4.43 -6.93
CA ARG A 143 17.30 3.78 -6.51
C ARG A 143 18.42 4.04 -7.53
N ALA A 144 18.13 3.94 -8.82
CA ALA A 144 19.09 4.16 -9.91
C ALA A 144 19.56 5.61 -10.02
N SER A 145 18.85 6.58 -9.45
CA SER A 145 19.26 7.98 -9.41
C SER A 145 20.45 8.28 -8.48
N GLY A 146 20.91 7.28 -7.71
CA GLY A 146 22.08 7.38 -6.86
C GLY A 146 21.90 8.19 -5.58
N ILE A 147 20.66 8.53 -5.19
CA ILE A 147 20.39 9.24 -3.94
C ILE A 147 20.67 8.36 -2.72
N PRO A 148 21.14 8.91 -1.59
CA PRO A 148 21.44 8.17 -0.38
C PRO A 148 20.20 7.80 0.44
N ALA A 149 19.02 8.32 0.08
CA ALA A 149 17.78 8.13 0.82
C ALA A 149 17.42 6.64 0.99
N ARG A 150 16.95 6.28 2.19
CA ARG A 150 16.35 4.95 2.42
C ARG A 150 14.99 4.87 1.74
N LEU A 151 14.72 3.75 1.07
CA LEU A 151 13.45 3.54 0.39
C LEU A 151 12.54 2.60 1.18
N TYR A 152 11.27 2.95 1.27
CA TYR A 152 10.24 2.17 1.96
C TYR A 152 9.05 1.90 1.03
N ALA A 153 8.47 0.71 1.13
CA ALA A 153 7.24 0.33 0.44
C ALA A 153 6.12 0.09 1.46
N ILE A 154 5.17 1.00 1.51
CA ILE A 154 3.96 0.90 2.34
C ILE A 154 2.88 0.20 1.49
N PRO A 155 2.33 -0.95 1.92
CA PRO A 155 1.28 -1.64 1.18
C PRO A 155 0.01 -0.79 1.09
N LEU A 156 -0.81 -1.08 0.09
CA LEU A 156 -2.18 -0.58 0.08
C LEU A 156 -2.92 -1.10 1.32
N PRO A 157 -3.81 -0.30 1.91
CA PRO A 157 -4.71 -0.82 2.93
C PRO A 157 -5.41 -2.08 2.45
N ALA A 158 -5.51 -3.07 3.31
CA ALA A 158 -6.29 -4.25 2.98
C ALA A 158 -7.79 -3.90 2.91
N LEU A 159 -8.55 -4.71 2.17
CA LEU A 159 -10.00 -4.53 2.12
C LEU A 159 -10.59 -4.50 3.54
N SER A 160 -11.47 -3.52 3.81
CA SER A 160 -12.16 -3.44 5.09
C SER A 160 -12.97 -4.72 5.36
N HIS A 161 -12.87 -5.26 6.57
CA HIS A 161 -13.65 -6.44 7.00
C HIS A 161 -15.17 -6.23 6.80
N ALA A 162 -15.67 -4.99 6.87
CA ALA A 162 -17.08 -4.69 6.61
C ALA A 162 -17.52 -5.08 5.18
N ALA A 163 -16.61 -5.11 4.22
CA ALA A 163 -16.92 -5.51 2.85
C ALA A 163 -17.42 -6.96 2.73
N LEU A 164 -17.04 -7.83 3.68
CA LEU A 164 -17.45 -9.25 3.65
C LEU A 164 -18.98 -9.44 3.74
N THR A 165 -19.69 -8.50 4.37
CA THR A 165 -21.14 -8.53 4.53
C THR A 165 -21.87 -7.46 3.73
N GLN A 166 -21.20 -6.37 3.37
CA GLN A 166 -21.83 -5.19 2.79
C GLN A 166 -21.55 -5.02 1.28
N SER A 167 -20.54 -5.73 0.73
CA SER A 167 -20.17 -5.60 -0.68
C SER A 167 -20.52 -6.82 -1.50
N LYS A 168 -21.16 -6.59 -2.65
CA LYS A 168 -21.40 -7.63 -3.67
C LYS A 168 -20.20 -7.81 -4.62
N GLN A 169 -19.28 -6.86 -4.65
CA GLN A 169 -18.16 -6.83 -5.61
C GLN A 169 -16.95 -7.65 -5.15
N HIS A 170 -16.80 -7.92 -3.86
CA HIS A 170 -15.59 -8.50 -3.29
C HIS A 170 -15.74 -10.01 -2.95
N GLN A 171 -16.41 -10.77 -3.84
CA GLN A 171 -16.72 -12.19 -3.59
C GLN A 171 -15.50 -13.08 -3.41
N GLY A 172 -14.35 -12.73 -4.02
CA GLY A 172 -13.08 -13.44 -3.80
C GLY A 172 -12.61 -13.38 -2.34
N PHE A 173 -12.75 -12.22 -1.70
CA PHE A 173 -12.43 -12.02 -0.29
C PHE A 173 -13.42 -12.74 0.63
N VAL A 174 -14.71 -12.72 0.28
CA VAL A 174 -15.75 -13.49 1.02
C VAL A 174 -15.44 -14.98 0.96
N ARG A 175 -15.07 -15.51 -0.22
CA ARG A 175 -14.68 -16.92 -0.40
C ARG A 175 -13.43 -17.24 0.43
N LEU A 176 -12.39 -16.40 0.38
CA LEU A 176 -11.17 -16.58 1.16
C LEU A 176 -11.47 -16.65 2.66
N HIS A 177 -12.27 -15.73 3.18
CA HIS A 177 -12.65 -15.68 4.58
C HIS A 177 -13.50 -16.90 4.99
N ARG A 178 -14.54 -17.23 4.21
CA ARG A 178 -15.42 -18.37 4.47
C ARG A 178 -14.68 -19.71 4.49
N ASN A 179 -13.64 -19.83 3.68
CA ASN A 179 -12.81 -21.03 3.62
C ASN A 179 -11.80 -21.11 4.77
N GLY A 180 -11.63 -20.06 5.58
CA GLY A 180 -10.66 -20.02 6.67
C GLY A 180 -9.21 -19.84 6.22
N ASP A 181 -8.96 -19.53 4.95
CA ASP A 181 -7.61 -19.47 4.36
C ASP A 181 -6.92 -18.10 4.56
N HIS A 182 -7.61 -17.13 5.16
CA HIS A 182 -7.16 -15.71 5.23
C HIS A 182 -5.86 -15.53 6.01
N ALA A 183 -5.66 -16.23 7.13
CA ALA A 183 -4.43 -16.13 7.92
C ALA A 183 -3.20 -16.66 7.16
N ALA A 184 -3.34 -17.83 6.51
CA ALA A 184 -2.29 -18.39 5.67
C ALA A 184 -1.98 -17.48 4.46
N MET A 185 -3.03 -16.87 3.88
CA MET A 185 -2.88 -15.92 2.78
C MET A 185 -2.18 -14.63 3.23
N ALA A 186 -2.47 -14.12 4.43
CA ALA A 186 -1.77 -12.99 5.02
C ALA A 186 -0.26 -13.28 5.17
N ALA A 187 0.07 -14.45 5.72
CA ALA A 187 1.45 -14.87 5.93
C ALA A 187 2.23 -14.96 4.61
N VAL A 188 1.67 -15.61 3.58
CA VAL A 188 2.36 -15.76 2.29
C VAL A 188 2.47 -14.43 1.54
N LEU A 189 1.47 -13.54 1.62
CA LEU A 189 1.53 -12.21 1.03
C LEU A 189 2.61 -11.36 1.69
N ASN A 190 2.71 -11.40 3.01
CA ASN A 190 3.74 -10.68 3.75
C ASN A 190 5.15 -11.18 3.38
N ALA A 191 5.38 -12.50 3.38
CA ALA A 191 6.65 -13.11 2.98
C ALA A 191 7.01 -12.77 1.53
N ALA A 192 6.04 -12.83 0.60
CA ALA A 192 6.25 -12.44 -0.79
C ALA A 192 6.61 -10.96 -0.93
N SER A 193 6.00 -10.09 -0.12
CA SER A 193 6.30 -8.65 -0.13
C SER A 193 7.72 -8.37 0.34
N VAL A 194 8.13 -8.94 1.46
CA VAL A 194 9.51 -8.82 1.95
C VAL A 194 10.50 -9.24 0.87
N THR A 195 10.29 -10.42 0.25
CA THR A 195 11.17 -10.94 -0.81
C THR A 195 11.12 -10.08 -2.09
N ALA A 196 9.95 -9.55 -2.45
CA ALA A 196 9.82 -8.74 -3.65
C ALA A 196 10.62 -7.44 -3.59
N TYR A 197 10.69 -6.81 -2.41
CA TYR A 197 11.38 -5.53 -2.20
C TYR A 197 12.83 -5.71 -1.72
N ASP A 198 13.28 -6.92 -1.45
CA ASP A 198 14.64 -7.18 -0.99
C ASP A 198 15.69 -6.54 -1.92
N GLY A 199 16.71 -5.89 -1.33
CA GLY A 199 17.72 -5.11 -2.04
C GLY A 199 17.25 -3.79 -2.69
N LEU A 200 15.91 -3.52 -2.74
CA LEU A 200 15.35 -2.31 -3.34
C LEU A 200 14.80 -1.34 -2.30
N ALA A 201 13.91 -1.80 -1.43
CA ALA A 201 13.24 -0.99 -0.42
C ALA A 201 12.88 -1.83 0.81
N THR A 202 12.76 -1.20 1.97
CA THR A 202 12.23 -1.86 3.15
C THR A 202 10.71 -1.93 3.07
N TYR A 203 10.15 -3.15 3.09
CA TYR A 203 8.70 -3.33 3.20
C TYR A 203 8.22 -2.95 4.61
N VAL A 204 7.19 -2.11 4.69
CA VAL A 204 6.55 -1.68 5.94
C VAL A 204 5.27 -2.48 6.12
N PRO A 205 5.23 -3.53 6.94
CA PRO A 205 4.03 -4.34 7.09
C PRO A 205 2.90 -3.54 7.74
N PRO A 206 1.62 -3.84 7.43
CA PRO A 206 0.50 -3.21 8.14
C PRO A 206 0.59 -3.49 9.63
N PRO A 207 0.44 -2.47 10.50
CA PRO A 207 0.50 -2.66 11.95
C PRO A 207 -0.58 -3.66 12.45
N PRO A 208 -0.31 -4.46 13.50
CA PRO A 208 -1.29 -5.41 14.04
C PRO A 208 -2.61 -4.75 14.47
N GLU A 209 -2.55 -3.53 14.98
CA GLU A 209 -3.69 -2.75 15.48
C GLU A 209 -4.72 -2.44 14.40
N VAL A 210 -4.27 -2.30 13.13
CA VAL A 210 -5.17 -2.01 12.01
C VAL A 210 -5.79 -3.28 11.43
N ARG A 211 -5.23 -4.46 11.73
CA ARG A 211 -5.65 -5.72 11.14
C ARG A 211 -6.83 -6.35 11.87
N LYS A 212 -7.72 -6.96 11.10
CA LYS A 212 -8.77 -7.88 11.52
C LYS A 212 -8.52 -9.22 10.80
N ASP A 213 -8.50 -10.31 11.58
CA ASP A 213 -8.26 -11.66 11.07
C ASP A 213 -7.00 -11.75 10.18
N ASP A 214 -5.95 -11.01 10.55
CA ASP A 214 -4.64 -10.86 9.90
C ASP A 214 -4.65 -10.34 8.45
N PHE A 215 -5.75 -10.50 7.72
CA PHE A 215 -5.83 -10.22 6.28
C PHE A 215 -6.66 -8.98 5.92
N PHE A 216 -7.51 -8.50 6.81
CA PHE A 216 -8.44 -7.40 6.54
C PHE A 216 -8.08 -6.17 7.38
N THR A 217 -8.53 -4.98 6.93
CA THR A 217 -8.51 -3.78 7.77
C THR A 217 -9.75 -3.76 8.67
N ARG A 218 -9.59 -3.36 9.94
CA ARG A 218 -10.72 -3.19 10.88
C ARG A 218 -11.68 -2.14 10.36
N ALA A 219 -12.99 -2.42 10.39
CA ALA A 219 -14.04 -1.58 9.84
C ALA A 219 -14.07 -0.12 10.39
N ARG A 220 -13.54 0.10 11.61
CA ARG A 220 -13.51 1.44 12.23
C ARG A 220 -12.64 2.43 11.43
N PHE A 221 -11.58 1.96 10.78
CA PHE A 221 -10.66 2.82 10.05
C PHE A 221 -11.25 3.38 8.74
N ARG A 222 -12.33 2.79 8.24
CA ARG A 222 -13.08 3.32 7.10
C ARG A 222 -13.96 4.53 7.48
N ARG A 223 -14.39 4.61 8.75
CA ARG A 223 -15.30 5.68 9.19
C ARG A 223 -14.59 7.02 9.15
N GLY A 224 -15.18 8.00 8.46
CA GLY A 224 -14.59 9.32 8.30
C GLY A 224 -13.38 9.37 7.37
N ALA A 225 -13.16 8.33 6.54
CA ALA A 225 -12.18 8.40 5.47
C ALA A 225 -12.57 9.50 4.46
N THR A 226 -11.58 10.25 3.99
CA THR A 226 -11.76 11.33 3.04
C THR A 226 -10.98 11.08 1.75
N ARG A 227 -11.42 11.71 0.68
CA ARG A 227 -10.72 11.68 -0.60
C ARG A 227 -9.47 12.55 -0.54
N LEU A 228 -8.45 12.14 -1.28
CA LEU A 228 -7.31 12.99 -1.55
C LEU A 228 -7.81 14.26 -2.24
N GLY A 229 -7.55 15.42 -1.66
CA GLY A 229 -7.95 16.71 -2.16
C GLY A 229 -6.97 17.79 -1.73
N THR A 230 -7.29 19.05 -1.98
CA THR A 230 -6.49 20.19 -1.49
C THR A 230 -6.63 20.38 0.01
N ASP A 231 -7.79 20.13 0.55
CA ASP A 231 -8.15 20.26 1.97
C ASP A 231 -8.42 18.91 2.67
N ASP A 232 -8.58 17.82 1.89
CA ASP A 232 -8.90 16.47 2.39
C ASP A 232 -10.21 16.39 3.19
N THR A 233 -11.20 17.22 2.86
CA THR A 233 -12.48 17.28 3.60
C THR A 233 -13.58 16.47 2.95
N THR A 234 -13.47 16.15 1.65
CA THR A 234 -14.51 15.42 0.92
C THR A 234 -14.59 13.96 1.40
N PRO A 235 -15.73 13.51 1.96
CA PRO A 235 -15.86 12.13 2.44
C PRO A 235 -15.75 11.11 1.31
N GLN A 236 -15.22 9.92 1.62
CA GLN A 236 -15.33 8.77 0.74
C GLN A 236 -16.78 8.27 0.64
N PRO A 237 -17.18 7.66 -0.49
CA PRO A 237 -18.47 7.02 -0.63
C PRO A 237 -18.71 5.97 0.48
N LYS A 238 -19.99 5.78 0.85
CA LYS A 238 -20.35 4.80 1.90
C LYS A 238 -20.04 3.36 1.54
N ASP A 239 -19.96 3.05 0.25
CA ASP A 239 -19.59 1.75 -0.32
C ASP A 239 -18.11 1.63 -0.68
N ASP A 240 -17.29 2.60 -0.31
CA ASP A 240 -15.83 2.49 -0.38
C ASP A 240 -15.32 1.63 0.78
N PHE A 241 -14.59 0.57 0.45
CA PHE A 241 -14.02 -0.37 1.41
C PHE A 241 -12.49 -0.43 1.37
N LEU A 242 -11.86 0.52 0.67
CA LEU A 242 -10.43 0.53 0.39
C LEU A 242 -9.69 1.72 0.99
N HIS A 243 -10.39 2.83 1.26
CA HIS A 243 -9.77 4.02 1.83
C HIS A 243 -10.01 4.09 3.33
N ASP A 244 -8.97 4.42 4.04
CA ASP A 244 -8.97 4.51 5.50
C ASP A 244 -8.79 5.95 6.00
N ASN A 245 -9.11 6.18 7.26
CA ASN A 245 -9.10 7.48 7.92
C ASN A 245 -7.72 7.85 8.50
N ALA A 246 -7.64 9.04 9.11
CA ALA A 246 -6.42 9.53 9.73
C ALA A 246 -5.91 8.63 10.88
N GLU A 247 -6.80 7.96 11.62
CA GLU A 247 -6.38 7.04 12.69
C GLU A 247 -5.57 5.86 12.13
N TYR A 248 -5.99 5.28 10.98
CA TYR A 248 -5.20 4.29 10.25
C TYR A 248 -3.83 4.84 9.87
N GLY A 249 -3.82 6.04 9.29
CA GLY A 249 -2.58 6.73 8.92
C GLY A 249 -1.62 6.91 10.10
N ARG A 250 -2.15 7.21 11.31
CA ARG A 250 -1.36 7.34 12.53
C ARG A 250 -0.62 6.05 12.88
N TYR A 251 -1.28 4.90 12.83
CA TYR A 251 -0.62 3.60 13.06
C TYR A 251 0.45 3.29 12.01
N VAL A 252 0.17 3.57 10.73
CA VAL A 252 1.15 3.34 9.67
C VAL A 252 2.37 4.24 9.81
N LEU A 253 2.19 5.53 10.11
CA LEU A 253 3.30 6.46 10.35
C LEU A 253 4.11 6.09 11.60
N THR A 254 3.47 5.58 12.65
CA THR A 254 4.17 5.06 13.84
C THR A 254 5.03 3.84 13.47
N GLY A 255 4.50 2.92 12.66
CA GLY A 255 5.27 1.77 12.15
C GLY A 255 6.45 2.20 11.27
N LEU A 256 6.27 3.20 10.42
CA LEU A 256 7.36 3.76 9.60
C LEU A 256 8.41 4.44 10.48
N ALA A 257 8.00 5.25 11.45
CA ALA A 257 8.91 5.95 12.36
C ALA A 257 9.80 4.99 13.17
N ALA A 258 9.29 3.82 13.52
CA ALA A 258 10.05 2.79 14.24
C ALA A 258 11.18 2.15 13.38
N LEU A 259 11.18 2.35 12.06
CA LEU A 259 12.19 1.83 11.13
C LEU A 259 13.26 2.88 10.76
N LEU A 260 13.10 4.13 11.17
CA LEU A 260 14.02 5.24 10.85
C LEU A 260 15.19 5.32 11.82
#